data_c5e7a8d148394385ad75a145f6fe0a25
#
_entry.id   c5e7a8d148394385ad75a145f6fe0a25
#
_cell.length_a   1.000
_cell.length_b   1.000
_cell.length_c   1.000
_cell.angle_alpha   90.00
_cell.angle_beta   90.00
_cell.angle_gamma   90.00
#
_symmetry.space_group_name_H-M   'P 1'
#
loop_
_entity.id
_entity.type
_entity.pdbx_description
1 polymer ?
#
loop_
_entity_poly.entity_id
_entity_poly.type
_entity_poly.pdbx_seq_one_letter_code
_entity_poly.pdbx_strand_id
1 'polypeptide(L)'
;MLTVGLVLSAGGMHAAAHHAGALSALAETTGWDPRTADVIVGTSAGSNTAVALRAGLSAADQGDHYAGRPISADGQALVGRVTTPYDLPTTPPRPESRQPANPLLVARGLFGRGRPRPVVALAGLLPEGTVDGTFFRERAEQLHPGHWPDQPTWVCAVDLDSGKRVVFGRDDVDADFGTAVQASCAVPGFLRPVESAGRRYLDGGIHSSTNADLLTMLGLDVVVISSSMTAVRGLDTWPGGPLGRAWHSRTLFREVQGIRRRGAVVLVLEPTAADLALRGTDNLDPSSNGEVCSTARISALARLAHPASERARGLLVGAGAEVRDLLP
;
A
#
# COMPACT_ATOMS: atom_id res chain seq x y z
N MET A 1 -15.23 14.92 -16.62
CA MET A 1 -14.21 13.83 -16.55
C MET A 1 -14.43 13.09 -15.23
N LEU A 2 -14.49 11.77 -15.24
CA LEU A 2 -14.66 10.95 -14.03
C LEU A 2 -13.42 11.04 -13.14
N THR A 3 -13.62 11.25 -11.83
CA THR A 3 -12.52 11.35 -10.87
C THR A 3 -12.32 10.03 -10.12
N VAL A 4 -11.10 9.49 -10.12
CA VAL A 4 -10.79 8.17 -9.56
C VAL A 4 -9.66 8.25 -8.53
N GLY A 5 -9.92 7.81 -7.30
CA GLY A 5 -8.90 7.59 -6.28
C GLY A 5 -8.44 6.14 -6.23
N LEU A 6 -7.15 5.92 -6.07
CA LEU A 6 -6.56 4.59 -5.91
C LEU A 6 -5.92 4.45 -4.52
N VAL A 7 -6.24 3.38 -3.81
CA VAL A 7 -5.66 3.05 -2.51
C VAL A 7 -4.92 1.72 -2.59
N LEU A 8 -3.67 1.72 -2.16
CA LEU A 8 -2.76 0.57 -2.17
C LEU A 8 -2.31 0.28 -0.73
N SER A 9 -2.68 -0.89 -0.22
CA SER A 9 -2.47 -1.23 1.18
C SER A 9 -1.04 -1.65 1.51
N ALA A 10 -0.71 -1.60 2.80
CA ALA A 10 0.42 -2.29 3.39
C ALA A 10 0.32 -3.82 3.27
N GLY A 11 1.42 -4.53 3.53
CA GLY A 11 1.43 -6.00 3.69
C GLY A 11 2.65 -6.71 3.12
N GLY A 12 3.80 -6.05 3.01
CA GLY A 12 5.07 -6.65 2.60
C GLY A 12 5.13 -7.06 1.12
N MET A 13 6.03 -7.96 0.77
CA MET A 13 6.25 -8.42 -0.61
C MET A 13 5.01 -9.04 -1.23
N HIS A 14 4.29 -9.85 -0.46
CA HIS A 14 3.03 -10.45 -0.91
C HIS A 14 1.95 -9.41 -1.23
N ALA A 15 1.98 -8.24 -0.57
CA ALA A 15 1.04 -7.17 -0.91
C ALA A 15 1.38 -6.53 -2.25
N ALA A 16 2.67 -6.29 -2.52
CA ALA A 16 3.10 -5.76 -3.81
C ALA A 16 2.70 -6.70 -4.97
N ALA A 17 2.93 -8.01 -4.81
CA ALA A 17 2.50 -9.02 -5.77
C ALA A 17 0.97 -9.06 -5.94
N HIS A 18 0.21 -8.96 -4.83
CA HIS A 18 -1.25 -8.89 -4.87
C HIS A 18 -1.73 -7.63 -5.62
N HIS A 19 -1.14 -6.46 -5.36
CA HIS A 19 -1.49 -5.24 -6.07
C HIS A 19 -1.22 -5.36 -7.56
N ALA A 20 -0.07 -5.91 -7.95
CA ALA A 20 0.28 -6.13 -9.34
C ALA A 20 -0.75 -7.01 -10.07
N GLY A 21 -1.12 -8.15 -9.48
CA GLY A 21 -2.13 -9.05 -10.06
C GLY A 21 -3.54 -8.42 -10.10
N ALA A 22 -3.95 -7.78 -9.01
CA ALA A 22 -5.28 -7.18 -8.93
C ALA A 22 -5.45 -5.98 -9.87
N LEU A 23 -4.44 -5.12 -9.99
CA LEU A 23 -4.47 -3.96 -10.89
C LEU A 23 -4.35 -4.38 -12.36
N SER A 24 -3.57 -5.41 -12.67
CA SER A 24 -3.51 -5.99 -14.02
C SER A 24 -4.89 -6.49 -14.48
N ALA A 25 -5.59 -7.25 -13.61
CA ALA A 25 -6.96 -7.69 -13.88
C ALA A 25 -7.94 -6.51 -14.07
N LEU A 26 -7.81 -5.48 -13.24
CA LEU A 26 -8.65 -4.29 -13.32
C LEU A 26 -8.46 -3.56 -14.66
N ALA A 27 -7.21 -3.29 -15.04
CA ALA A 27 -6.87 -2.61 -16.28
C ALA A 27 -7.33 -3.40 -17.50
N GLU A 28 -7.11 -4.73 -17.51
CA GLU A 28 -7.58 -5.62 -18.58
C GLU A 28 -9.11 -5.60 -18.74
N THR A 29 -9.83 -5.66 -17.61
CA THR A 29 -11.30 -5.78 -17.64
C THR A 29 -11.98 -4.46 -17.98
N THR A 30 -11.40 -3.32 -17.55
CA THR A 30 -12.06 -2.01 -17.66
C THR A 30 -11.43 -1.11 -18.71
N GLY A 31 -10.20 -1.38 -19.14
CA GLY A 31 -9.41 -0.46 -19.96
C GLY A 31 -8.93 0.79 -19.19
N TRP A 32 -9.32 0.96 -17.91
CA TRP A 32 -8.82 2.06 -17.11
C TRP A 32 -7.37 1.82 -16.68
N ASP A 33 -6.55 2.82 -16.84
CA ASP A 33 -5.14 2.77 -16.48
C ASP A 33 -4.92 3.29 -15.05
N PRO A 34 -4.49 2.46 -14.08
CA PRO A 34 -4.23 2.88 -12.71
C PRO A 34 -3.22 4.03 -12.56
N ARG A 35 -2.35 4.25 -13.56
CA ARG A 35 -1.41 5.37 -13.59
C ARG A 35 -2.11 6.73 -13.66
N THR A 36 -3.33 6.75 -14.22
CA THR A 36 -4.12 7.97 -14.40
C THR A 36 -5.00 8.35 -13.21
N ALA A 37 -4.92 7.60 -12.09
CA ALA A 37 -5.67 7.93 -10.89
C ALA A 37 -5.42 9.38 -10.44
N ASP A 38 -6.48 10.15 -10.15
CA ASP A 38 -6.39 11.56 -9.71
C ASP A 38 -5.61 11.69 -8.40
N VAL A 39 -5.67 10.68 -7.56
CA VAL A 39 -4.87 10.57 -6.34
C VAL A 39 -4.55 9.11 -6.04
N ILE A 40 -3.31 8.81 -5.67
CA ILE A 40 -2.90 7.51 -5.15
C ILE A 40 -2.56 7.65 -3.67
N VAL A 41 -3.15 6.80 -2.83
CA VAL A 41 -2.76 6.63 -1.43
C VAL A 41 -2.01 5.32 -1.29
N GLY A 42 -0.71 5.39 -0.96
CA GLY A 42 0.15 4.23 -0.76
C GLY A 42 0.58 4.08 0.70
N THR A 43 0.57 2.86 1.20
CA THR A 43 1.08 2.53 2.54
C THR A 43 2.04 1.35 2.44
N SER A 44 3.27 1.50 2.93
CA SER A 44 4.28 0.42 2.93
C SER A 44 4.47 -0.18 1.52
N ALA A 45 4.22 -1.47 1.31
CA ALA A 45 4.26 -2.09 -0.02
C ALA A 45 3.43 -1.33 -1.06
N GLY A 46 2.29 -0.76 -0.66
CA GLY A 46 1.45 0.06 -1.54
C GLY A 46 2.13 1.36 -1.98
N SER A 47 3.02 1.94 -1.16
CA SER A 47 3.81 3.11 -1.58
C SER A 47 4.83 2.75 -2.66
N ASN A 48 5.45 1.57 -2.59
CA ASN A 48 6.35 1.08 -3.66
C ASN A 48 5.59 0.82 -4.97
N THR A 49 4.36 0.26 -4.88
CA THR A 49 3.51 0.10 -6.07
C THR A 49 3.11 1.46 -6.67
N ALA A 50 2.82 2.46 -5.81
CA ALA A 50 2.54 3.83 -6.25
C ALA A 50 3.74 4.47 -6.96
N VAL A 51 4.97 4.27 -6.44
CA VAL A 51 6.23 4.70 -7.09
C VAL A 51 6.30 4.16 -8.51
N ALA A 52 6.10 2.85 -8.69
CA ALA A 52 6.19 2.21 -10.00
C ALA A 52 5.11 2.74 -10.97
N LEU A 53 3.85 2.87 -10.52
CA LEU A 53 2.77 3.44 -11.33
C LEU A 53 3.08 4.87 -11.77
N ARG A 54 3.49 5.73 -10.84
CA ARG A 54 3.78 7.13 -11.12
C ARG A 54 5.04 7.33 -11.97
N ALA A 55 5.97 6.37 -11.95
CA ALA A 55 7.11 6.34 -12.88
C ALA A 55 6.72 5.91 -14.30
N GLY A 56 5.49 5.42 -14.51
CA GLY A 56 4.99 5.00 -15.81
C GLY A 56 4.89 3.49 -16.01
N LEU A 57 5.28 2.65 -15.05
CA LEU A 57 5.18 1.20 -15.19
C LEU A 57 3.70 0.78 -15.18
N SER A 58 3.22 0.20 -16.28
CA SER A 58 1.82 -0.16 -16.43
C SER A 58 1.39 -1.28 -15.46
N ALA A 59 0.10 -1.37 -15.16
CA ALA A 59 -0.43 -2.46 -14.34
C ALA A 59 -0.21 -3.83 -15.01
N ALA A 60 -0.24 -3.90 -16.34
CA ALA A 60 0.07 -5.11 -17.10
C ALA A 60 1.54 -5.53 -16.90
N ASP A 61 2.48 -4.58 -17.10
CA ASP A 61 3.91 -4.85 -16.88
C ASP A 61 4.23 -5.25 -15.45
N GLN A 62 3.58 -4.62 -14.45
CA GLN A 62 3.76 -5.03 -13.06
C GLN A 62 3.27 -6.47 -12.83
N GLY A 63 2.09 -6.83 -13.35
CA GLY A 63 1.55 -8.18 -13.26
C GLY A 63 2.44 -9.21 -13.94
N ASP A 64 2.92 -8.90 -15.14
CA ASP A 64 3.80 -9.78 -15.92
C ASP A 64 5.19 -9.93 -15.29
N HIS A 65 5.75 -8.84 -14.77
CA HIS A 65 7.03 -8.86 -14.04
C HIS A 65 6.97 -9.79 -12.82
N TYR A 66 5.96 -9.66 -11.96
CA TYR A 66 5.79 -10.55 -10.80
C TYR A 66 5.50 -12.00 -11.19
N ALA A 67 4.80 -12.22 -12.31
CA ALA A 67 4.52 -13.55 -12.82
C ALA A 67 5.70 -14.17 -13.61
N GLY A 68 6.84 -13.49 -13.72
CA GLY A 68 8.00 -13.94 -14.46
C GLY A 68 7.78 -13.99 -15.98
N ARG A 69 6.83 -13.20 -16.50
CA ARG A 69 6.54 -13.10 -17.93
C ARG A 69 7.28 -11.90 -18.55
N PRO A 70 7.47 -11.91 -19.88
CA PRO A 70 8.02 -10.75 -20.59
C PRO A 70 7.13 -9.51 -20.41
N ILE A 71 7.76 -8.37 -20.17
CA ILE A 71 7.12 -7.06 -20.05
C ILE A 71 7.43 -6.21 -21.29
N SER A 72 6.70 -5.12 -21.47
CA SER A 72 6.90 -4.19 -22.58
C SER A 72 8.32 -3.60 -22.60
N ALA A 73 8.76 -3.07 -23.75
CA ALA A 73 10.07 -2.41 -23.86
C ALA A 73 10.19 -1.22 -22.91
N ASP A 74 9.13 -0.42 -22.75
CA ASP A 74 9.08 0.69 -21.81
C ASP A 74 9.14 0.21 -20.36
N GLY A 75 8.42 -0.88 -20.05
CA GLY A 75 8.48 -1.54 -18.75
C GLY A 75 9.90 -2.04 -18.43
N GLN A 76 10.58 -2.67 -19.39
CA GLN A 76 11.97 -3.12 -19.25
C GLN A 76 12.92 -1.95 -18.98
N ALA A 77 12.75 -0.84 -19.70
CA ALA A 77 13.56 0.36 -19.51
C ALA A 77 13.38 0.94 -18.09
N LEU A 78 12.15 0.96 -17.57
CA LEU A 78 11.87 1.43 -16.20
C LEU A 78 12.41 0.49 -15.12
N VAL A 79 12.17 -0.81 -15.26
CA VAL A 79 12.70 -1.81 -14.32
C VAL A 79 14.23 -1.82 -14.33
N GLY A 80 14.84 -1.64 -15.50
CA GLY A 80 16.30 -1.55 -15.66
C GLY A 80 16.95 -0.33 -14.98
N ARG A 81 16.19 0.72 -14.66
CA ARG A 81 16.69 1.84 -13.85
C ARG A 81 16.94 1.46 -12.39
N VAL A 82 16.19 0.49 -11.89
CA VAL A 82 16.25 0.09 -10.48
C VAL A 82 17.38 -0.93 -10.32
N THR A 83 18.55 -0.45 -9.97
CA THR A 83 19.75 -1.26 -9.77
C THR A 83 20.00 -1.62 -8.31
N THR A 84 19.43 -0.88 -7.36
CA THR A 84 19.52 -1.19 -5.94
C THR A 84 18.80 -2.50 -5.63
N PRO A 85 19.48 -3.52 -5.07
CA PRO A 85 18.87 -4.79 -4.71
C PRO A 85 17.83 -4.62 -3.59
N TYR A 86 16.92 -5.57 -3.51
CA TYR A 86 15.99 -5.65 -2.39
C TYR A 86 16.68 -6.44 -1.26
N ASP A 87 17.17 -5.72 -0.25
CA ASP A 87 17.99 -6.29 0.82
C ASP A 87 17.21 -6.34 2.14
N LEU A 88 16.30 -7.31 2.25
CA LEU A 88 15.63 -7.62 3.50
C LEU A 88 16.06 -9.00 3.99
N PRO A 89 16.53 -9.12 5.24
CA PRO A 89 16.83 -10.41 5.83
C PRO A 89 15.53 -11.21 6.04
N THR A 90 15.55 -12.48 5.69
CA THR A 90 14.43 -13.41 5.90
C THR A 90 14.12 -13.66 7.37
N THR A 91 15.11 -13.46 8.24
CA THR A 91 14.94 -13.56 9.69
C THR A 91 15.28 -12.22 10.34
N PRO A 92 14.38 -11.62 11.12
CA PRO A 92 14.69 -10.39 11.82
C PRO A 92 15.93 -10.54 12.70
N PRO A 93 16.94 -9.66 12.57
CA PRO A 93 18.08 -9.66 13.47
C PRO A 93 17.61 -9.36 14.90
N ARG A 94 18.38 -9.83 15.88
CA ARG A 94 18.10 -9.49 17.28
C ARG A 94 18.25 -7.98 17.49
N PRO A 95 17.32 -7.33 18.20
CA PRO A 95 17.43 -5.91 18.46
C PRO A 95 18.70 -5.62 19.30
N GLU A 96 19.42 -4.57 18.99
CA GLU A 96 20.61 -4.11 19.72
C GLU A 96 20.26 -3.68 21.14
N SER A 97 19.07 -3.14 21.33
CA SER A 97 18.51 -2.73 22.61
C SER A 97 17.16 -3.37 22.82
N ARG A 98 16.85 -3.76 24.07
CA ARG A 98 15.51 -4.19 24.47
C ARG A 98 14.63 -3.05 24.97
N GLN A 99 15.14 -1.80 24.93
CA GLN A 99 14.37 -0.65 25.37
C GLN A 99 13.26 -0.34 24.39
N PRO A 100 12.06 0.00 24.86
CA PRO A 100 10.97 0.47 24.01
C PRO A 100 11.37 1.68 23.18
N ALA A 101 10.99 1.71 21.91
CA ALA A 101 11.28 2.83 21.00
C ALA A 101 10.65 4.14 21.48
N ASN A 102 9.44 4.09 22.03
CA ASN A 102 8.78 5.23 22.69
C ASN A 102 7.70 4.76 23.70
N PRO A 103 8.05 4.52 24.98
CA PRO A 103 7.10 4.08 25.99
C PRO A 103 6.04 5.15 26.32
N LEU A 104 6.30 6.44 26.03
CA LEU A 104 5.33 7.53 26.26
C LEU A 104 4.11 7.42 25.34
N LEU A 105 4.21 6.73 24.19
CA LEU A 105 3.04 6.49 23.33
C LEU A 105 1.94 5.70 24.05
N VAL A 106 2.32 4.76 24.90
CA VAL A 106 1.35 3.99 25.72
C VAL A 106 0.66 4.90 26.71
N ALA A 107 1.42 5.73 27.43
CA ALA A 107 0.85 6.69 28.38
C ALA A 107 -0.10 7.69 27.68
N ARG A 108 0.27 8.17 26.50
CA ARG A 108 -0.60 9.01 25.66
C ARG A 108 -1.87 8.28 25.20
N GLY A 109 -1.76 6.99 24.89
CA GLY A 109 -2.90 6.13 24.52
C GLY A 109 -3.91 5.98 25.65
N LEU A 110 -3.44 5.96 26.91
CA LEU A 110 -4.29 5.79 28.09
C LEU A 110 -4.88 7.11 28.58
N PHE A 111 -4.10 8.21 28.61
CA PHE A 111 -4.44 9.44 29.32
C PHE A 111 -4.49 10.72 28.46
N GLY A 112 -4.08 10.66 27.17
CA GLY A 112 -3.95 11.85 26.32
C GLY A 112 -5.23 12.29 25.60
N ARG A 113 -5.35 13.61 25.31
CA ARG A 113 -6.26 14.11 24.27
C ARG A 113 -5.65 13.80 22.88
N GLY A 114 -6.48 13.32 21.93
CA GLY A 114 -5.99 12.89 20.61
C GLY A 114 -5.21 11.56 20.67
N ARG A 115 -5.75 10.60 21.39
CA ARG A 115 -5.15 9.28 21.63
C ARG A 115 -4.69 8.61 20.33
N PRO A 116 -3.44 8.12 20.25
CA PRO A 116 -3.02 7.25 19.17
C PRO A 116 -3.89 5.99 19.15
N ARG A 117 -4.03 5.37 17.97
CA ARG A 117 -4.70 4.08 17.88
C ARG A 117 -3.98 3.04 18.76
N PRO A 118 -4.69 2.09 19.37
CA PRO A 118 -4.08 1.11 20.29
C PRO A 118 -2.88 0.38 19.67
N VAL A 119 -2.95 0.02 18.41
CA VAL A 119 -1.83 -0.64 17.69
C VAL A 119 -0.61 0.27 17.60
N VAL A 120 -0.79 1.58 17.36
CA VAL A 120 0.31 2.56 17.35
C VAL A 120 0.93 2.70 18.74
N ALA A 121 0.09 2.75 19.78
CA ALA A 121 0.59 2.82 21.15
C ALA A 121 1.43 1.58 21.51
N LEU A 122 0.96 0.38 21.12
CA LEU A 122 1.67 -0.87 21.36
C LEU A 122 2.97 -0.96 20.54
N ALA A 123 3.00 -0.41 19.32
CA ALA A 123 4.23 -0.35 18.51
C ALA A 123 5.36 0.41 19.21
N GLY A 124 5.03 1.42 20.03
CA GLY A 124 6.00 2.16 20.83
C GLY A 124 6.68 1.31 21.93
N LEU A 125 6.12 0.15 22.30
CA LEU A 125 6.73 -0.81 23.25
C LEU A 125 7.76 -1.73 22.59
N LEU A 126 7.71 -1.88 21.27
CA LEU A 126 8.72 -2.64 20.56
C LEU A 126 10.05 -1.90 20.63
N PRO A 127 11.18 -2.61 20.69
CA PRO A 127 12.48 -2.00 20.49
C PRO A 127 12.58 -1.41 19.09
N GLU A 128 13.49 -0.46 18.90
CA GLU A 128 13.76 0.01 17.55
C GLU A 128 14.31 -1.12 16.68
N GLY A 129 13.85 -1.15 15.44
CA GLY A 129 14.36 -2.09 14.45
C GLY A 129 15.82 -1.77 14.10
N THR A 130 16.56 -2.78 13.65
CA THR A 130 17.98 -2.66 13.35
C THR A 130 18.32 -2.78 11.87
N VAL A 131 17.36 -3.26 11.07
CA VAL A 131 17.55 -3.42 9.62
C VAL A 131 17.53 -2.05 8.95
N ASP A 132 18.50 -1.82 8.09
CA ASP A 132 18.54 -0.62 7.27
C ASP A 132 17.53 -0.73 6.12
N GLY A 133 16.65 0.26 5.98
CA GLY A 133 15.64 0.38 4.94
C GLY A 133 16.00 1.37 3.82
N THR A 134 17.24 1.85 3.75
CA THR A 134 17.69 2.88 2.80
C THR A 134 17.44 2.47 1.34
N PHE A 135 17.51 1.18 1.04
CA PHE A 135 17.21 0.68 -0.30
C PHE A 135 15.79 1.03 -0.81
N PHE A 136 14.78 1.21 0.08
CA PHE A 136 13.46 1.69 -0.34
C PHE A 136 13.53 3.11 -0.91
N ARG A 137 14.29 3.98 -0.23
CA ARG A 137 14.54 5.35 -0.68
C ARG A 137 15.26 5.35 -2.02
N GLU A 138 16.39 4.66 -2.11
CA GLU A 138 17.22 4.61 -3.31
C GLU A 138 16.44 4.10 -4.54
N ARG A 139 15.65 3.04 -4.38
CA ARG A 139 14.80 2.51 -5.45
C ARG A 139 13.76 3.51 -5.92
N ALA A 140 13.13 4.24 -5.00
CA ALA A 140 12.19 5.29 -5.35
C ALA A 140 12.87 6.46 -6.07
N GLU A 141 14.06 6.88 -5.62
CA GLU A 141 14.87 7.92 -6.24
C GLU A 141 15.36 7.55 -7.64
N GLN A 142 15.67 6.27 -7.89
CA GLN A 142 16.05 5.78 -9.23
C GLN A 142 14.91 5.90 -10.24
N LEU A 143 13.65 5.85 -9.79
CA LEU A 143 12.47 6.04 -10.63
C LEU A 143 11.99 7.49 -10.67
N HIS A 144 12.20 8.26 -9.60
CA HIS A 144 11.79 9.67 -9.45
C HIS A 144 12.97 10.52 -8.96
N PRO A 145 13.96 10.82 -9.81
CA PRO A 145 15.18 11.52 -9.38
C PRO A 145 14.88 12.94 -8.90
N GLY A 146 14.98 13.17 -7.59
CA GLY A 146 14.95 14.52 -6.99
C GLY A 146 13.60 15.22 -6.97
N HIS A 147 12.49 14.56 -7.36
CA HIS A 147 11.17 15.20 -7.37
C HIS A 147 10.03 14.25 -6.98
N TRP A 148 8.96 14.82 -6.49
CA TRP A 148 7.68 14.14 -6.31
C TRP A 148 6.99 13.92 -7.67
N PRO A 149 6.14 12.87 -7.81
CA PRO A 149 5.26 12.75 -8.97
C PRO A 149 4.38 13.99 -9.14
N ASP A 150 4.13 14.40 -10.39
CA ASP A 150 3.28 15.55 -10.69
C ASP A 150 1.83 15.35 -10.22
N GLN A 151 1.32 14.12 -10.35
CA GLN A 151 -0.02 13.81 -9.86
C GLN A 151 0.00 13.49 -8.35
N PRO A 152 -1.07 13.88 -7.63
CA PRO A 152 -1.20 13.65 -6.20
C PRO A 152 -0.88 12.20 -5.81
N THR A 153 0.16 12.04 -5.00
CA THR A 153 0.60 10.75 -4.51
C THR A 153 0.87 10.88 -3.01
N TRP A 154 0.05 10.24 -2.21
CA TRP A 154 0.06 10.35 -0.75
C TRP A 154 0.67 9.11 -0.14
N VAL A 155 1.75 9.30 0.60
CA VAL A 155 2.49 8.22 1.26
C VAL A 155 2.26 8.29 2.76
N CYS A 156 1.73 7.21 3.34
CA CYS A 156 1.31 7.20 4.74
C CYS A 156 2.39 6.65 5.66
N ALA A 157 2.68 7.37 6.73
CA ALA A 157 3.54 6.95 7.83
C ALA A 157 2.94 7.33 9.19
N VAL A 158 3.61 6.94 10.26
CA VAL A 158 3.27 7.34 11.64
C VAL A 158 4.49 8.00 12.27
N ASP A 159 4.30 9.20 12.79
CA ASP A 159 5.27 9.89 13.64
C ASP A 159 5.43 9.12 14.95
N LEU A 160 6.60 8.56 15.20
CA LEU A 160 6.90 7.74 16.38
C LEU A 160 6.80 8.55 17.68
N ASP A 161 7.07 9.84 17.64
CA ASP A 161 7.12 10.67 18.86
C ASP A 161 5.72 11.12 19.30
N SER A 162 4.83 11.40 18.35
CA SER A 162 3.45 11.81 18.63
C SER A 162 2.41 10.70 18.53
N GLY A 163 2.70 9.63 17.80
CA GLY A 163 1.74 8.57 17.44
C GLY A 163 0.70 8.99 16.41
N LYS A 164 0.87 10.14 15.76
CA LYS A 164 -0.05 10.64 14.75
C LYS A 164 0.30 10.08 13.37
N ARG A 165 -0.72 9.84 12.56
CA ARG A 165 -0.52 9.61 11.13
C ARG A 165 0.03 10.85 10.47
N VAL A 166 0.99 10.66 9.58
CA VAL A 166 1.56 11.66 8.68
C VAL A 166 1.32 11.19 7.26
N VAL A 167 0.95 12.10 6.38
CA VAL A 167 0.66 11.83 4.97
C VAL A 167 1.58 12.71 4.12
N PHE A 168 2.72 12.16 3.77
CA PHE A 168 3.66 12.83 2.87
C PHE A 168 3.02 13.06 1.50
N GLY A 169 3.33 14.18 0.88
CA GLY A 169 2.70 14.61 -0.38
C GLY A 169 1.33 15.28 -0.22
N ARG A 170 0.81 15.35 1.04
CA ARG A 170 -0.39 16.09 1.40
C ARG A 170 -0.15 17.05 2.57
N ASP A 171 0.42 16.52 3.66
CA ASP A 171 0.73 17.30 4.86
C ASP A 171 2.00 18.11 4.59
N ASP A 172 2.12 19.27 5.25
CA ASP A 172 3.30 20.14 5.13
C ASP A 172 4.47 19.54 5.94
N VAL A 173 5.12 18.53 5.34
CA VAL A 173 6.28 17.83 5.89
C VAL A 173 7.40 17.85 4.86
N ASP A 174 8.51 18.47 5.23
CA ASP A 174 9.70 18.55 4.39
C ASP A 174 10.40 17.18 4.33
N ALA A 175 10.13 16.46 3.24
CA ALA A 175 10.78 15.18 2.92
C ALA A 175 10.72 14.94 1.40
N ASP A 176 11.79 14.40 0.84
CA ASP A 176 11.79 13.90 -0.53
C ASP A 176 10.92 12.64 -0.67
N PHE A 177 10.57 12.30 -1.91
CA PHE A 177 9.68 11.17 -2.19
C PHE A 177 10.28 9.83 -1.73
N GLY A 178 11.56 9.63 -1.92
CA GLY A 178 12.27 8.42 -1.48
C GLY A 178 12.25 8.26 0.04
N THR A 179 12.52 9.34 0.78
CA THR A 179 12.42 9.37 2.26
C THR A 179 11.01 9.05 2.73
N ALA A 180 9.98 9.58 2.08
CA ALA A 180 8.59 9.28 2.40
C ALA A 180 8.27 7.78 2.21
N VAL A 181 8.73 7.18 1.12
CA VAL A 181 8.56 5.74 0.84
C VAL A 181 9.29 4.89 1.87
N GLN A 182 10.54 5.23 2.19
CA GLN A 182 11.30 4.56 3.24
C GLN A 182 10.58 4.63 4.59
N ALA A 183 10.08 5.80 4.98
CA ALA A 183 9.34 6.02 6.23
C ALA A 183 8.06 5.17 6.27
N SER A 184 7.34 5.10 5.13
CA SER A 184 6.13 4.29 5.00
C SER A 184 6.39 2.78 5.12
N CYS A 185 7.63 2.35 4.86
CA CYS A 185 8.05 0.95 4.94
C CYS A 185 8.76 0.60 6.26
N ALA A 186 8.99 1.55 7.16
CA ALA A 186 9.73 1.36 8.41
C ALA A 186 8.93 0.54 9.44
N VAL A 187 8.84 -0.79 9.22
CA VAL A 187 8.08 -1.73 10.07
C VAL A 187 8.64 -1.73 11.49
N PRO A 188 7.79 -1.45 12.52
CA PRO A 188 8.23 -1.37 13.91
C PRO A 188 8.90 -2.66 14.39
N GLY A 189 10.01 -2.50 15.13
CA GLY A 189 10.78 -3.61 15.67
C GLY A 189 11.59 -4.42 14.65
N PHE A 190 11.50 -4.06 13.36
CA PHE A 190 12.22 -4.72 12.28
C PHE A 190 13.16 -3.74 11.56
N LEU A 191 12.59 -2.73 10.87
CA LEU A 191 13.38 -1.67 10.23
C LEU A 191 13.62 -0.50 11.17
N ARG A 192 14.75 0.18 10.97
CA ARG A 192 15.07 1.41 11.71
C ARG A 192 14.01 2.47 11.43
N PRO A 193 13.54 3.21 12.45
CA PRO A 193 12.73 4.40 12.21
C PRO A 193 13.45 5.38 11.27
N VAL A 194 12.71 6.01 10.38
CA VAL A 194 13.29 6.98 9.44
C VAL A 194 13.26 8.37 10.06
N GLU A 195 14.44 9.01 10.10
CA GLU A 195 14.55 10.38 10.60
C GLU A 195 14.44 11.38 9.45
N SER A 196 13.54 12.34 9.57
CA SER A 196 13.40 13.48 8.65
C SER A 196 12.82 14.67 9.38
N ALA A 197 13.32 15.87 9.09
CA ALA A 197 12.87 17.13 9.69
C ALA A 197 12.81 17.08 11.24
N GLY A 198 13.74 16.39 11.89
CA GLY A 198 13.82 16.27 13.36
C GLY A 198 12.76 15.38 13.98
N ARG A 199 12.07 14.55 13.20
CA ARG A 199 11.06 13.58 13.64
C ARG A 199 11.42 12.18 13.19
N ARG A 200 10.89 11.16 13.88
CA ARG A 200 11.08 9.75 13.57
C ARG A 200 9.78 9.15 13.07
N TYR A 201 9.86 8.40 11.97
CA TYR A 201 8.69 7.83 11.31
C TYR A 201 8.74 6.31 11.28
N LEU A 202 7.56 5.71 11.40
CA LEU A 202 7.31 4.28 11.27
C LEU A 202 6.28 4.02 10.18
N ASP A 203 6.17 2.75 9.75
CA ASP A 203 5.21 2.27 8.76
C ASP A 203 3.78 2.72 9.07
N GLY A 204 3.12 3.30 8.07
CA GLY A 204 1.75 3.78 8.16
C GLY A 204 0.71 2.67 8.40
N GLY A 205 1.07 1.42 8.11
CA GLY A 205 0.21 0.25 8.31
C GLY A 205 -0.21 0.00 9.76
N ILE A 206 0.55 0.50 10.74
CA ILE A 206 0.18 0.45 12.15
C ILE A 206 -0.98 1.39 12.48
N HIS A 207 -1.21 2.44 11.68
CA HIS A 207 -2.39 3.29 11.79
C HIS A 207 -3.58 2.68 11.04
N SER A 208 -3.41 2.39 9.78
CA SER A 208 -4.34 1.65 8.93
C SER A 208 -3.56 1.03 7.78
N SER A 209 -3.84 -0.22 7.43
CA SER A 209 -3.19 -0.83 6.27
C SER A 209 -3.54 -0.13 4.96
N THR A 210 -4.71 0.46 4.85
CA THR A 210 -5.22 1.14 3.65
C THR A 210 -5.16 2.66 3.73
N ASN A 211 -5.43 3.24 4.90
CA ASN A 211 -5.59 4.69 5.07
C ASN A 211 -6.60 5.31 4.07
N ALA A 212 -7.60 4.54 3.64
CA ALA A 212 -8.56 4.95 2.63
C ALA A 212 -9.48 6.09 3.08
N ASP A 213 -9.64 6.29 4.41
CA ASP A 213 -10.37 7.41 4.98
C ASP A 213 -9.88 8.78 4.51
N LEU A 214 -8.64 8.87 4.04
CA LEU A 214 -8.05 10.09 3.47
C LEU A 214 -8.83 10.60 2.25
N LEU A 215 -9.46 9.70 1.49
CA LEU A 215 -10.21 10.03 0.30
C LEU A 215 -11.67 10.46 0.58
N THR A 216 -12.13 10.35 1.83
CA THR A 216 -13.55 10.57 2.19
C THR A 216 -14.06 11.96 1.82
N MET A 217 -13.21 12.99 1.85
CA MET A 217 -13.61 14.40 1.67
C MET A 217 -13.27 14.96 0.28
N LEU A 218 -12.74 14.16 -0.64
CA LEU A 218 -12.27 14.65 -1.94
C LEU A 218 -13.38 14.76 -3.00
N GLY A 219 -14.57 14.22 -2.74
CA GLY A 219 -15.67 14.26 -3.71
C GLY A 219 -15.43 13.42 -4.98
N LEU A 220 -14.65 12.35 -4.86
CA LEU A 220 -14.35 11.45 -5.98
C LEU A 220 -15.58 10.66 -6.42
N ASP A 221 -15.66 10.35 -7.70
CA ASP A 221 -16.74 9.52 -8.28
C ASP A 221 -16.51 8.03 -7.97
N VAL A 222 -15.26 7.57 -8.10
CA VAL A 222 -14.88 6.17 -7.86
C VAL A 222 -13.65 6.11 -6.96
N VAL A 223 -13.65 5.18 -6.03
CA VAL A 223 -12.46 4.82 -5.24
C VAL A 223 -12.20 3.33 -5.41
N VAL A 224 -11.02 3.01 -5.96
CA VAL A 224 -10.50 1.64 -6.05
C VAL A 224 -9.57 1.39 -4.88
N ILE A 225 -9.78 0.31 -4.14
CA ILE A 225 -8.97 -0.09 -3.00
C ILE A 225 -8.43 -1.49 -3.26
N SER A 226 -7.11 -1.62 -3.41
CA SER A 226 -6.43 -2.91 -3.39
C SER A 226 -5.92 -3.17 -1.98
N SER A 227 -6.51 -4.15 -1.29
CA SER A 227 -6.20 -4.48 0.11
C SER A 227 -5.75 -5.92 0.25
N SER A 228 -4.53 -6.13 0.74
CA SER A 228 -3.95 -7.46 0.90
C SER A 228 -4.04 -8.01 2.33
N MET A 229 -4.37 -7.16 3.31
CA MET A 229 -4.28 -7.49 4.74
C MET A 229 -5.59 -7.93 5.38
N THR A 230 -6.69 -7.97 4.62
CA THR A 230 -8.01 -8.30 5.16
C THR A 230 -8.19 -9.80 5.41
N ALA A 231 -9.12 -10.13 6.32
CA ALA A 231 -9.46 -11.50 6.69
C ALA A 231 -10.44 -12.12 5.71
N VAL A 232 -10.32 -13.42 5.50
CA VAL A 232 -11.36 -14.26 4.89
C VAL A 232 -12.01 -15.08 6.02
N ARG A 233 -13.34 -15.15 6.02
CA ARG A 233 -14.07 -15.89 7.06
C ARG A 233 -13.64 -17.36 7.08
N GLY A 234 -13.37 -17.89 8.27
CA GLY A 234 -13.04 -19.30 8.48
C GLY A 234 -11.59 -19.68 8.19
N LEU A 235 -10.72 -18.71 7.90
CA LEU A 235 -9.30 -18.98 7.70
C LEU A 235 -8.46 -18.27 8.76
N ASP A 236 -7.69 -19.06 9.48
CA ASP A 236 -6.68 -18.62 10.45
C ASP A 236 -5.33 -18.57 9.75
N THR A 237 -4.97 -17.42 9.23
CA THR A 237 -3.67 -17.24 8.56
C THR A 237 -2.89 -16.09 9.20
N TRP A 238 -1.62 -16.34 9.46
CA TRP A 238 -0.63 -15.35 9.91
C TRP A 238 -0.19 -14.45 8.72
N PRO A 239 0.30 -13.20 8.89
CA PRO A 239 0.83 -12.59 10.12
C PRO A 239 -0.21 -11.74 10.87
N GLY A 240 -0.01 -11.67 12.20
CA GLY A 240 -0.94 -10.99 13.10
C GLY A 240 -2.11 -11.86 13.54
N GLY A 241 -2.17 -13.10 13.04
CA GLY A 241 -3.23 -14.05 13.35
C GLY A 241 -4.62 -13.57 12.92
N PRO A 242 -5.68 -14.30 13.30
CA PRO A 242 -7.06 -13.95 12.96
C PRO A 242 -7.46 -12.57 13.48
N LEU A 243 -6.95 -12.16 14.63
CA LEU A 243 -7.26 -10.88 15.27
C LEU A 243 -6.68 -9.69 14.49
N GLY A 244 -5.44 -9.80 14.00
CA GLY A 244 -4.80 -8.74 13.20
C GLY A 244 -5.54 -8.51 11.88
N ARG A 245 -5.84 -9.57 11.14
CA ARG A 245 -6.61 -9.47 9.89
C ARG A 245 -8.03 -8.98 10.13
N ALA A 246 -8.69 -9.44 11.19
CA ALA A 246 -10.02 -8.95 11.57
C ALA A 246 -10.00 -7.45 11.91
N TRP A 247 -8.92 -6.96 12.53
CA TRP A 247 -8.74 -5.53 12.78
C TRP A 247 -8.61 -4.74 11.47
N HIS A 248 -7.81 -5.22 10.51
CA HIS A 248 -7.67 -4.60 9.19
C HIS A 248 -9.00 -4.59 8.44
N SER A 249 -9.75 -5.70 8.44
CA SER A 249 -11.08 -5.77 7.82
C SER A 249 -12.08 -4.79 8.44
N ARG A 250 -12.10 -4.68 9.78
CA ARG A 250 -12.99 -3.72 10.47
C ARG A 250 -12.60 -2.27 10.17
N THR A 251 -11.30 -2.00 10.08
CA THR A 251 -10.78 -0.66 9.74
C THR A 251 -11.18 -0.30 8.33
N LEU A 252 -10.88 -1.17 7.35
CA LEU A 252 -11.27 -0.98 5.96
C LEU A 252 -12.78 -0.81 5.80
N PHE A 253 -13.59 -1.63 6.48
CA PHE A 253 -15.05 -1.49 6.43
C PHE A 253 -15.52 -0.09 6.85
N ARG A 254 -14.97 0.47 7.94
CA ARG A 254 -15.32 1.82 8.40
C ARG A 254 -14.89 2.90 7.39
N GLU A 255 -13.70 2.77 6.82
CA GLU A 255 -13.17 3.68 5.80
C GLU A 255 -14.07 3.65 4.55
N VAL A 256 -14.39 2.47 4.03
CA VAL A 256 -15.30 2.29 2.89
C VAL A 256 -16.69 2.89 3.16
N GLN A 257 -17.26 2.65 4.34
CA GLN A 257 -18.56 3.25 4.70
C GLN A 257 -18.48 4.78 4.78
N GLY A 258 -17.36 5.32 5.24
CA GLY A 258 -17.11 6.77 5.24
C GLY A 258 -17.15 7.35 3.83
N ILE A 259 -16.41 6.74 2.90
CA ILE A 259 -16.33 7.16 1.50
C ILE A 259 -17.69 7.02 0.79
N ARG A 260 -18.37 5.89 0.95
CA ARG A 260 -19.69 5.65 0.34
C ARG A 260 -20.76 6.63 0.80
N ARG A 261 -20.73 7.03 2.08
CA ARG A 261 -21.67 8.06 2.60
C ARG A 261 -21.49 9.44 1.96
N ARG A 262 -20.35 9.68 1.31
CA ARG A 262 -20.09 10.91 0.55
C ARG A 262 -20.42 10.78 -0.93
N GLY A 263 -20.97 9.65 -1.36
CA GLY A 263 -21.48 9.44 -2.70
C GLY A 263 -20.55 8.68 -3.64
N ALA A 264 -19.28 8.50 -3.29
CA ALA A 264 -18.36 7.77 -4.14
C ALA A 264 -18.72 6.28 -4.26
N VAL A 265 -18.55 5.74 -5.46
CA VAL A 265 -18.63 4.30 -5.71
C VAL A 265 -17.30 3.66 -5.29
N VAL A 266 -17.34 2.63 -4.44
CA VAL A 266 -16.13 1.99 -3.93
C VAL A 266 -16.03 0.56 -4.41
N LEU A 267 -14.95 0.26 -5.14
CA LEU A 267 -14.52 -1.09 -5.52
C LEU A 267 -13.39 -1.54 -4.59
N VAL A 268 -13.58 -2.68 -3.94
CA VAL A 268 -12.55 -3.27 -3.07
C VAL A 268 -12.10 -4.60 -3.65
N LEU A 269 -10.79 -4.71 -3.90
CA LEU A 269 -10.10 -5.92 -4.33
C LEU A 269 -9.37 -6.49 -3.12
N GLU A 270 -9.95 -7.55 -2.52
CA GLU A 270 -9.47 -8.21 -1.31
C GLU A 270 -9.03 -9.64 -1.61
N PRO A 271 -8.16 -10.23 -0.77
CA PRO A 271 -7.75 -11.61 -0.93
C PRO A 271 -8.92 -12.57 -0.69
N THR A 272 -8.91 -13.66 -1.42
CA THR A 272 -9.79 -14.82 -1.22
C THR A 272 -9.10 -15.88 -0.35
N ALA A 273 -9.80 -16.99 -0.09
CA ALA A 273 -9.23 -18.15 0.58
C ALA A 273 -8.01 -18.71 -0.18
N ALA A 274 -8.09 -18.74 -1.52
CA ALA A 274 -7.01 -19.22 -2.35
C ALA A 274 -5.75 -18.33 -2.25
N ASP A 275 -5.94 -16.99 -2.24
CA ASP A 275 -4.83 -16.06 -2.05
C ASP A 275 -4.15 -16.24 -0.69
N LEU A 276 -4.92 -16.49 0.35
CA LEU A 276 -4.36 -16.65 1.69
C LEU A 276 -3.67 -18.00 1.89
N ALA A 277 -4.10 -19.05 1.21
CA ALA A 277 -3.48 -20.37 1.28
C ALA A 277 -2.05 -20.39 0.73
N LEU A 278 -1.73 -19.52 -0.24
CA LEU A 278 -0.40 -19.38 -0.81
C LEU A 278 0.56 -18.54 0.04
N ARG A 279 0.00 -17.73 0.93
CA ARG A 279 0.81 -16.89 1.80
C ARG A 279 1.30 -17.74 2.96
N GLY A 280 2.57 -18.05 3.00
CA GLY A 280 3.22 -18.64 4.16
C GLY A 280 3.13 -17.76 5.42
N THR A 281 3.90 -18.07 6.41
CA THR A 281 3.97 -17.29 7.65
C THR A 281 4.80 -16.01 7.51
N ASP A 282 5.60 -15.88 6.45
CA ASP A 282 6.47 -14.75 6.16
C ASP A 282 5.99 -13.95 4.93
N ASN A 283 5.45 -12.75 5.16
CA ASN A 283 5.03 -11.84 4.09
C ASN A 283 6.20 -11.17 3.35
N LEU A 284 7.43 -11.35 3.81
CA LEU A 284 8.63 -10.77 3.21
C LEU A 284 9.34 -11.77 2.30
N ASP A 285 8.94 -13.04 2.31
CA ASP A 285 9.50 -14.07 1.42
C ASP A 285 9.04 -13.83 -0.02
N PRO A 286 9.96 -13.52 -0.96
CA PRO A 286 9.60 -13.29 -2.36
C PRO A 286 9.34 -14.56 -3.16
N SER A 287 9.64 -15.75 -2.63
CA SER A 287 9.62 -17.02 -3.39
C SER A 287 8.26 -17.36 -3.98
N SER A 288 7.16 -16.96 -3.33
CA SER A 288 5.80 -17.20 -3.78
C SER A 288 5.14 -16.00 -4.50
N ASN A 289 5.87 -14.91 -4.72
CA ASN A 289 5.30 -13.68 -5.30
C ASN A 289 4.62 -13.90 -6.66
N GLY A 290 5.17 -14.75 -7.52
CA GLY A 290 4.57 -15.08 -8.82
C GLY A 290 3.21 -15.77 -8.68
N GLU A 291 3.10 -16.72 -7.75
CA GLU A 291 1.85 -17.41 -7.46
C GLU A 291 0.84 -16.49 -6.79
N VAL A 292 1.28 -15.66 -5.83
CA VAL A 292 0.44 -14.64 -5.19
C VAL A 292 -0.11 -13.65 -6.22
N CYS A 293 0.71 -13.17 -7.14
CA CYS A 293 0.29 -12.27 -8.21
C CYS A 293 -0.75 -12.93 -9.13
N SER A 294 -0.47 -14.15 -9.58
CA SER A 294 -1.35 -14.89 -10.48
C SER A 294 -2.70 -15.20 -9.84
N THR A 295 -2.70 -15.62 -8.57
CA THR A 295 -3.94 -15.93 -7.84
C THR A 295 -4.72 -14.65 -7.52
N ALA A 296 -4.05 -13.56 -7.12
CA ALA A 296 -4.69 -12.26 -6.92
C ALA A 296 -5.35 -11.73 -8.20
N ARG A 297 -4.73 -11.95 -9.37
CA ARG A 297 -5.35 -11.63 -10.66
C ARG A 297 -6.63 -12.43 -10.90
N ILE A 298 -6.63 -13.73 -10.65
CA ILE A 298 -7.83 -14.58 -10.77
C ILE A 298 -8.93 -14.12 -9.81
N SER A 299 -8.59 -13.87 -8.56
CA SER A 299 -9.51 -13.40 -7.53
C SER A 299 -10.12 -12.04 -7.89
N ALA A 300 -9.30 -11.13 -8.44
CA ALA A 300 -9.75 -9.82 -8.89
C ALA A 300 -10.69 -9.93 -10.10
N LEU A 301 -10.41 -10.79 -11.09
CA LEU A 301 -11.30 -11.06 -12.23
C LEU A 301 -12.67 -11.58 -11.73
N ALA A 302 -12.67 -12.53 -10.81
CA ALA A 302 -13.90 -13.04 -10.21
C ALA A 302 -14.66 -11.93 -9.45
N ARG A 303 -13.96 -11.07 -8.73
CA ARG A 303 -14.56 -9.93 -8.03
C ARG A 303 -15.16 -8.92 -9.01
N LEU A 304 -14.46 -8.62 -10.11
CA LEU A 304 -14.93 -7.70 -11.15
C LEU A 304 -16.16 -8.24 -11.90
N ALA A 305 -16.24 -9.56 -12.11
CA ALA A 305 -17.41 -10.21 -12.70
C ALA A 305 -18.64 -10.23 -11.79
N HIS A 306 -18.45 -10.08 -10.46
CA HIS A 306 -19.55 -10.14 -9.50
C HIS A 306 -20.51 -8.94 -9.67
N PRO A 307 -21.86 -9.14 -9.59
CA PRO A 307 -22.85 -8.06 -9.77
C PRO A 307 -22.63 -6.84 -8.87
N ALA A 308 -22.15 -7.03 -7.64
CA ALA A 308 -21.85 -5.93 -6.74
C ALA A 308 -20.74 -4.98 -7.23
N SER A 309 -19.96 -5.36 -8.24
CA SER A 309 -18.90 -4.55 -8.86
C SER A 309 -19.36 -3.87 -10.15
N GLU A 310 -20.55 -4.18 -10.65
CA GLU A 310 -21.05 -3.71 -11.96
C GLU A 310 -21.01 -2.19 -12.11
N ARG A 311 -21.50 -1.46 -11.11
CA ARG A 311 -21.50 0.02 -11.14
C ARG A 311 -20.10 0.60 -11.19
N ALA A 312 -19.18 0.08 -10.35
CA ALA A 312 -17.79 0.56 -10.34
C ALA A 312 -17.08 0.23 -11.66
N ARG A 313 -17.25 -1.01 -12.15
CA ARG A 313 -16.70 -1.45 -13.43
C ARG A 313 -17.23 -0.60 -14.59
N GLY A 314 -18.52 -0.33 -14.66
CA GLY A 314 -19.11 0.50 -15.71
C GLY A 314 -18.55 1.91 -15.75
N LEU A 315 -18.37 2.55 -14.59
CA LEU A 315 -17.72 3.86 -14.48
C LEU A 315 -16.27 3.82 -14.94
N LEU A 316 -15.49 2.82 -14.54
CA LEU A 316 -14.09 2.69 -14.93
C LEU A 316 -13.92 2.38 -16.44
N VAL A 317 -14.83 1.61 -17.04
CA VAL A 317 -14.86 1.41 -18.50
C VAL A 317 -15.06 2.73 -19.22
N GLY A 318 -15.97 3.60 -18.72
CA GLY A 318 -16.16 4.94 -19.27
C GLY A 318 -14.88 5.78 -19.17
N ALA A 319 -14.21 5.81 -18.03
CA ALA A 319 -12.95 6.51 -17.84
C ALA A 319 -11.84 5.98 -18.76
N GLY A 320 -11.76 4.67 -18.96
CA GLY A 320 -10.79 4.05 -19.88
C GLY A 320 -11.03 4.39 -21.35
N ALA A 321 -12.29 4.56 -21.76
CA ALA A 321 -12.65 5.00 -23.10
C ALA A 321 -12.27 6.46 -23.34
N GLU A 322 -12.59 7.36 -22.39
CA GLU A 322 -12.23 8.78 -22.48
C GLU A 322 -10.72 9.00 -22.67
N VAL A 323 -9.87 8.21 -21.99
CA VAL A 323 -8.41 8.30 -22.13
C VAL A 323 -7.94 7.86 -23.52
N ARG A 324 -8.56 6.80 -24.10
CA ARG A 324 -8.19 6.30 -25.43
C ARG A 324 -8.52 7.31 -26.53
N ASP A 325 -9.61 8.05 -26.41
CA ASP A 325 -10.02 9.05 -27.37
C ASP A 325 -9.15 10.33 -27.34
N LEU A 326 -8.35 10.50 -26.27
CA LEU A 326 -7.42 11.64 -26.12
C LEU A 326 -5.99 11.31 -26.59
N LEU A 327 -5.69 10.05 -26.87
CA LEU A 327 -4.39 9.63 -27.41
C LEU A 327 -4.47 9.61 -28.94
N PRO A 328 -3.56 10.34 -29.67
CA PRO A 328 -3.57 10.42 -31.13
C PRO A 328 -3.23 9.06 -31.79
#